data_2598811a60cc0f9f671452ea925d7810
#
_entry.id   2598811a60cc0f9f671452ea925d7810
#
_cell.length_a   1.000
_cell.length_b   1.000
_cell.length_c   1.000
_cell.angle_alpha   90.00
_cell.angle_beta   90.00
_cell.angle_gamma   90.00
#
_symmetry.space_group_name_H-M   'P 1'
#
loop_
_entity.id
_entity.type
_entity.pdbx_description
1 polymer ?
#
loop_
_entity_poly.entity_id
_entity_poly.type
_entity_poly.pdbx_seq_one_letter_code
_entity_poly.pdbx_strand_id
1 'polypeptide(L)'
;LYRVADDTRIRRFLDLTFKKIHELTEGDCRIVIGSHLGRPHKKKDRSGWDGVFNIQFVCSHFDTLVRRVYGDTYTIFPPETLDAHMKDSLEIVAHKRLPPGGIKFLPNLRYLLDPKNTDLYRKEFITKLADIADVYINCAFGCSHRITKSIKLLPQMMRANGKKIVSGVLLYE
;
A
#
# COMPACT_ATOMS: atom_id res chain seq x y z
N LEU A 1 -16.67 -4.88 -16.45
CA LEU A 1 -16.32 -3.97 -15.34
C LEU A 1 -15.80 -4.81 -14.17
N TYR A 2 -14.53 -4.64 -13.80
CA TYR A 2 -13.96 -5.27 -12.61
C TYR A 2 -14.49 -4.58 -11.35
N ARG A 3 -14.82 -5.35 -10.31
CA ARG A 3 -15.27 -4.84 -9.01
C ARG A 3 -14.68 -5.68 -7.89
N VAL A 4 -14.63 -5.11 -6.69
CA VAL A 4 -14.29 -5.86 -5.47
C VAL A 4 -15.45 -6.79 -5.15
N ALA A 5 -15.21 -8.11 -5.22
CA ALA A 5 -16.24 -9.13 -4.96
C ALA A 5 -16.43 -9.40 -3.47
N ASP A 6 -15.33 -9.29 -2.68
CA ASP A 6 -15.32 -9.44 -1.22
C ASP A 6 -14.48 -8.30 -0.63
N ASP A 7 -15.10 -7.45 0.14
CA ASP A 7 -14.48 -6.29 0.78
C ASP A 7 -14.26 -6.47 2.29
N THR A 8 -14.49 -7.67 2.82
CA THR A 8 -14.38 -7.98 4.26
C THR A 8 -13.05 -7.48 4.84
N ARG A 9 -11.92 -7.72 4.16
CA ARG A 9 -10.61 -7.30 4.64
C ARG A 9 -10.44 -5.79 4.62
N ILE A 10 -11.03 -5.10 3.63
CA ILE A 10 -11.00 -3.65 3.53
C ILE A 10 -11.81 -3.05 4.67
N ARG A 11 -13.02 -3.55 4.92
CA ARG A 11 -13.86 -3.10 6.04
C ARG A 11 -13.20 -3.33 7.38
N ARG A 12 -12.66 -4.53 7.62
CA ARG A 12 -11.93 -4.81 8.88
C ARG A 12 -10.72 -3.90 9.06
N PHE A 13 -9.97 -3.60 8.00
CA PHE A 13 -8.89 -2.63 8.07
C PHE A 13 -9.42 -1.23 8.45
N LEU A 14 -10.52 -0.78 7.85
CA LEU A 14 -11.14 0.50 8.14
C LEU A 14 -11.66 0.56 9.58
N ASP A 15 -12.38 -0.47 10.00
CA ASP A 15 -13.05 -0.52 11.31
C ASP A 15 -12.07 -0.65 12.49
N LEU A 16 -10.91 -1.23 12.26
CA LEU A 16 -9.94 -1.54 13.31
C LEU A 16 -8.69 -0.65 13.23
N THR A 17 -7.89 -0.81 12.17
CA THR A 17 -6.59 -0.13 12.07
C THR A 17 -6.75 1.33 11.66
N PHE A 18 -7.52 1.59 10.61
CA PHE A 18 -7.70 2.95 10.09
C PHE A 18 -8.45 3.85 11.07
N LYS A 19 -9.51 3.33 11.69
CA LYS A 19 -10.23 4.03 12.77
C LYS A 19 -9.28 4.44 13.88
N LYS A 20 -8.37 3.55 14.30
CA LYS A 20 -7.38 3.87 15.34
C LYS A 20 -6.37 4.92 14.88
N ILE A 21 -5.94 4.90 13.63
CA ILE A 21 -5.11 5.96 13.06
C ILE A 21 -5.87 7.29 13.10
N HIS A 22 -7.13 7.31 12.68
CA HIS A 22 -7.96 8.52 12.71
C HIS A 22 -8.12 9.08 14.12
N GLU A 23 -8.44 8.24 15.10
CA GLU A 23 -8.56 8.64 16.52
C GLU A 23 -7.27 9.24 17.08
N LEU A 24 -6.11 8.78 16.66
CA LEU A 24 -4.81 9.24 17.14
C LEU A 24 -4.30 10.50 16.44
N THR A 25 -4.78 10.80 15.25
CA THR A 25 -4.24 11.87 14.39
C THR A 25 -5.28 12.90 13.98
N GLU A 26 -6.55 12.67 14.30
CA GLU A 26 -7.69 13.50 13.89
C GLU A 26 -7.74 13.77 12.39
N GLY A 27 -7.17 12.84 11.60
CA GLY A 27 -7.03 12.97 10.15
C GLY A 27 -5.79 13.73 9.70
N ASP A 28 -5.00 14.31 10.59
CA ASP A 28 -3.76 15.03 10.27
C ASP A 28 -2.56 14.08 10.15
N CYS A 29 -2.66 13.14 9.22
CA CYS A 29 -1.57 12.22 8.89
C CYS A 29 -1.50 11.99 7.38
N ARG A 30 -0.36 11.50 6.93
CA ARG A 30 -0.16 11.08 5.53
C ARG A 30 -0.03 9.57 5.51
N ILE A 31 -0.85 8.92 4.67
CA ILE A 31 -0.93 7.46 4.64
C ILE A 31 -0.50 6.95 3.27
N VAL A 32 0.38 5.96 3.25
CA VAL A 32 0.75 5.22 2.04
C VAL A 32 0.25 3.79 2.18
N ILE A 33 -0.63 3.36 1.27
CA ILE A 33 -1.21 2.01 1.29
C ILE A 33 -0.58 1.16 0.21
N GLY A 34 0.10 0.10 0.62
CA GLY A 34 0.62 -0.94 -0.26
C GLY A 34 -0.18 -2.23 -0.13
N SER A 35 -0.54 -2.84 -1.24
CA SER A 35 -1.32 -4.08 -1.27
C SER A 35 -0.73 -5.13 -2.20
N HIS A 36 -1.09 -6.40 -1.94
CA HIS A 36 -0.68 -7.57 -2.72
C HIS A 36 -1.91 -8.22 -3.32
N LEU A 37 -2.18 -7.99 -4.60
CA LEU A 37 -3.35 -8.54 -5.29
C LEU A 37 -2.95 -9.67 -6.24
N GLY A 38 -3.58 -10.83 -6.07
CA GLY A 38 -3.45 -11.97 -6.98
C GLY A 38 -2.05 -12.57 -7.08
N ARG A 39 -1.78 -13.21 -8.22
CA ARG A 39 -0.48 -13.84 -8.56
C ARG A 39 -0.08 -13.52 -10.00
N PRO A 40 0.30 -12.28 -10.32
CA PRO A 40 0.59 -11.84 -11.69
C PRO A 40 1.67 -12.67 -12.39
N HIS A 41 2.67 -13.18 -11.64
CA HIS A 41 3.80 -13.95 -12.21
C HIS A 41 3.42 -15.33 -12.73
N LYS A 42 2.26 -15.86 -12.36
CA LYS A 42 1.80 -17.17 -12.83
C LYS A 42 1.12 -17.09 -14.19
N LYS A 43 0.76 -15.90 -14.65
CA LYS A 43 0.21 -15.71 -16.00
C LYS A 43 1.36 -15.47 -16.98
N LYS A 44 1.45 -16.29 -18.02
CA LYS A 44 2.44 -16.14 -19.11
C LYS A 44 2.17 -14.90 -19.97
N ASP A 45 0.97 -14.38 -19.93
CA ASP A 45 0.53 -13.22 -20.69
C ASP A 45 0.70 -11.96 -19.85
N ARG A 46 1.64 -11.12 -20.28
CA ARG A 46 1.89 -9.81 -19.68
C ARG A 46 0.79 -8.79 -19.99
N SER A 47 -0.03 -9.01 -20.99
CA SER A 47 -1.13 -8.11 -21.37
C SER A 47 -2.22 -7.99 -20.30
N GLY A 48 -2.29 -8.94 -19.35
CA GLY A 48 -3.21 -8.92 -18.22
C GLY A 48 -2.73 -8.12 -16.99
N TRP A 49 -1.59 -7.42 -17.08
CA TRP A 49 -1.01 -6.73 -15.95
C TRP A 49 -1.85 -5.52 -15.51
N ASP A 50 -2.49 -4.83 -16.44
CA ASP A 50 -3.28 -3.62 -16.18
C ASP A 50 -4.75 -3.90 -15.83
N GLY A 51 -5.23 -5.12 -16.06
CA GLY A 51 -6.62 -5.50 -15.87
C GLY A 51 -6.90 -6.03 -14.45
N VAL A 52 -6.90 -7.34 -14.30
CA VAL A 52 -7.39 -8.06 -13.12
C VAL A 52 -6.58 -7.78 -11.83
N PHE A 53 -5.31 -7.42 -11.96
CA PHE A 53 -4.41 -7.18 -10.82
C PHE A 53 -4.13 -5.70 -10.56
N ASN A 54 -4.90 -4.81 -11.19
CA ASN A 54 -4.81 -3.38 -10.95
C ASN A 54 -5.43 -3.03 -9.59
N ILE A 55 -4.69 -2.33 -8.75
CA ILE A 55 -5.14 -1.86 -7.43
C ILE A 55 -6.16 -0.71 -7.54
N GLN A 56 -6.33 -0.10 -8.71
CA GLN A 56 -7.28 1.00 -8.91
C GLN A 56 -8.69 0.66 -8.44
N PHE A 57 -9.15 -0.57 -8.68
CA PHE A 57 -10.50 -0.99 -8.22
C PHE A 57 -10.61 -1.07 -6.70
N VAL A 58 -9.54 -1.52 -6.05
CA VAL A 58 -9.46 -1.56 -4.58
C VAL A 58 -9.44 -0.13 -4.03
N CYS A 59 -8.65 0.75 -4.66
CA CYS A 59 -8.56 2.16 -4.31
C CYS A 59 -9.91 2.88 -4.42
N SER A 60 -10.61 2.73 -5.54
CA SER A 60 -11.93 3.36 -5.75
C SER A 60 -12.99 2.86 -4.76
N HIS A 61 -12.96 1.56 -4.44
CA HIS A 61 -13.87 1.01 -3.44
C HIS A 61 -13.54 1.50 -2.03
N PHE A 62 -12.26 1.56 -1.69
CA PHE A 62 -11.78 2.12 -0.43
C PHE A 62 -12.20 3.60 -0.27
N ASP A 63 -12.03 4.42 -1.31
CA ASP A 63 -12.48 5.83 -1.32
C ASP A 63 -13.97 5.95 -0.99
N THR A 64 -14.81 5.13 -1.65
CA THR A 64 -16.24 5.10 -1.38
C THR A 64 -16.55 4.79 0.10
N LEU A 65 -15.85 3.85 0.70
CA LEU A 65 -16.05 3.49 2.10
C LEU A 65 -15.55 4.56 3.06
N VAL A 66 -14.38 5.15 2.79
CA VAL A 66 -13.80 6.23 3.61
C VAL A 66 -14.71 7.45 3.60
N ARG A 67 -15.18 7.91 2.42
CA ARG A 67 -16.09 9.05 2.31
C ARG A 67 -17.41 8.84 3.05
N ARG A 68 -17.92 7.61 3.06
CA ARG A 68 -19.15 7.29 3.80
C ARG A 68 -19.03 7.50 5.31
N VAL A 69 -17.85 7.24 5.88
CA VAL A 69 -17.60 7.28 7.32
C VAL A 69 -17.00 8.61 7.77
N TYR A 70 -16.07 9.16 6.99
CA TYR A 70 -15.23 10.29 7.37
C TYR A 70 -15.48 11.55 6.52
N GLY A 71 -16.43 11.49 5.56
CA GLY A 71 -16.70 12.62 4.67
C GLY A 71 -15.46 12.99 3.83
N ASP A 72 -15.17 14.28 3.77
CA ASP A 72 -14.04 14.84 3.01
C ASP A 72 -12.77 15.04 3.85
N THR A 73 -12.69 14.41 5.04
CA THR A 73 -11.49 14.47 5.90
C THR A 73 -10.24 13.96 5.18
N TYR A 74 -10.40 13.00 4.27
CA TYR A 74 -9.30 12.37 3.55
C TYR A 74 -9.38 12.60 2.05
N THR A 75 -8.22 12.84 1.44
CA THR A 75 -8.07 12.91 -0.03
C THR A 75 -7.33 11.67 -0.52
N ILE A 76 -7.99 10.88 -1.38
CA ILE A 76 -7.44 9.64 -1.90
C ILE A 76 -6.72 9.88 -3.23
N PHE A 77 -5.45 9.50 -3.30
CA PHE A 77 -4.61 9.55 -4.49
C PHE A 77 -4.47 8.14 -5.05
N PRO A 78 -5.02 7.87 -6.25
CA PRO A 78 -5.02 6.54 -6.84
C PRO A 78 -3.58 6.07 -7.19
N PRO A 79 -3.39 4.76 -7.38
CA PRO A 79 -2.14 4.24 -7.91
C PRO A 79 -1.97 4.70 -9.36
N GLU A 80 -0.72 4.86 -9.76
CA GLU A 80 -0.39 5.11 -11.15
C GLU A 80 -0.43 3.82 -11.97
N THR A 81 -0.58 3.97 -13.29
CA THR A 81 -0.43 2.85 -14.21
C THR A 81 1.04 2.42 -14.26
N LEU A 82 1.30 1.12 -14.39
CA LEU A 82 2.66 0.57 -14.44
C LEU A 82 3.49 1.08 -15.64
N ASP A 83 2.83 1.57 -16.68
CA ASP A 83 3.45 2.13 -17.88
C ASP A 83 3.99 3.56 -17.69
N ALA A 84 3.41 4.32 -16.76
CA ALA A 84 3.97 5.59 -16.36
C ALA A 84 5.19 5.31 -15.47
N HIS A 85 6.34 5.16 -16.10
CA HIS A 85 7.68 5.11 -15.55
C HIS A 85 7.77 4.92 -14.02
N MET A 86 8.25 3.74 -13.58
CA MET A 86 8.50 3.45 -12.15
C MET A 86 9.32 4.54 -11.42
N LYS A 87 10.03 5.40 -12.16
CA LYS A 87 10.70 6.59 -11.63
C LYS A 87 9.72 7.61 -11.08
N ASP A 88 8.61 7.85 -11.79
CA ASP A 88 7.61 8.84 -11.38
C ASP A 88 6.82 8.36 -10.16
N SER A 89 6.59 7.05 -10.05
CA SER A 89 5.99 6.43 -8.84
C SER A 89 6.85 6.65 -7.59
N LEU A 90 8.17 6.72 -7.73
CA LEU A 90 9.07 7.00 -6.61
C LEU A 90 9.08 8.47 -6.19
N GLU A 91 8.86 9.39 -7.12
CA GLU A 91 8.76 10.82 -6.81
C GLU A 91 7.42 11.18 -6.16
N ILE A 92 6.34 10.48 -6.53
CA ILE A 92 5.01 10.69 -5.94
C ILE A 92 4.92 10.10 -4.54
N VAL A 93 5.64 9.00 -4.30
CA VAL A 93 5.82 8.44 -2.95
C VAL A 93 6.66 9.37 -2.06
N ALA A 94 7.44 10.29 -2.63
CA ALA A 94 8.07 11.35 -1.85
C ALA A 94 6.97 12.20 -1.20
N HIS A 95 6.70 11.93 0.06
CA HIS A 95 5.58 12.46 0.85
C HIS A 95 5.51 13.99 0.92
N LYS A 96 6.52 14.70 0.44
CA LYS A 96 6.53 16.15 0.30
C LYS A 96 5.38 16.72 -0.54
N ARG A 97 4.70 15.88 -1.35
CA ARG A 97 3.56 16.29 -2.17
C ARG A 97 2.21 15.77 -1.64
N LEU A 98 2.21 14.89 -0.64
CA LEU A 98 0.98 14.41 -0.04
C LEU A 98 0.54 15.38 1.07
N PRO A 99 -0.64 16.00 0.98
CA PRO A 99 -1.12 16.90 2.02
C PRO A 99 -1.49 16.13 3.30
N PRO A 100 -1.65 16.81 4.46
CA PRO A 100 -2.33 16.24 5.61
C PRO A 100 -3.68 15.64 5.20
N GLY A 101 -4.07 14.50 5.76
CA GLY A 101 -5.25 13.74 5.33
C GLY A 101 -5.09 13.06 3.95
N GLY A 102 -3.94 13.18 3.31
CA GLY A 102 -3.68 12.52 2.03
C GLY A 102 -3.40 11.02 2.20
N ILE A 103 -4.08 10.19 1.39
CA ILE A 103 -3.88 8.74 1.34
C ILE A 103 -3.45 8.36 -0.07
N LYS A 104 -2.20 7.92 -0.23
CA LYS A 104 -1.65 7.45 -1.50
C LYS A 104 -1.69 5.93 -1.60
N PHE A 105 -2.36 5.41 -2.62
CA PHE A 105 -2.26 4.01 -2.98
C PHE A 105 -1.03 3.77 -3.87
N LEU A 106 -0.26 2.76 -3.51
CA LEU A 106 0.82 2.25 -4.37
C LEU A 106 0.25 1.28 -5.41
N PRO A 107 0.91 1.13 -6.56
CA PRO A 107 0.64 0.02 -7.47
C PRO A 107 0.77 -1.32 -6.76
N ASN A 108 0.21 -2.38 -7.36
CA ASN A 108 0.27 -3.72 -6.77
C ASN A 108 1.71 -4.13 -6.45
N LEU A 109 2.03 -4.25 -5.17
CA LEU A 109 3.39 -4.55 -4.69
C LEU A 109 3.96 -5.88 -5.20
N ARG A 110 3.12 -6.79 -5.70
CA ARG A 110 3.62 -8.02 -6.33
C ARG A 110 4.38 -7.76 -7.62
N TYR A 111 4.06 -6.71 -8.34
CA TYR A 111 4.83 -6.29 -9.52
C TYR A 111 6.14 -5.62 -9.12
N LEU A 112 6.08 -4.78 -8.10
CA LEU A 112 7.21 -3.97 -7.69
C LEU A 112 8.26 -4.78 -6.90
N LEU A 113 7.85 -5.83 -6.21
CA LEU A 113 8.65 -6.50 -5.17
C LEU A 113 8.83 -8.01 -5.41
N ASP A 114 8.67 -8.47 -6.65
CA ASP A 114 8.89 -9.87 -7.02
C ASP A 114 10.33 -10.31 -6.72
N PRO A 115 10.54 -11.42 -5.98
CA PRO A 115 11.87 -11.92 -5.68
C PRO A 115 12.68 -12.32 -6.92
N LYS A 116 12.03 -12.65 -8.04
CA LYS A 116 12.69 -13.03 -9.29
C LYS A 116 13.27 -11.85 -10.08
N ASN A 117 12.87 -10.66 -9.75
CA ASN A 117 13.33 -9.46 -10.45
C ASN A 117 14.40 -8.77 -9.57
N THR A 118 15.64 -8.87 -9.99
CA THR A 118 16.83 -8.43 -9.25
C THR A 118 17.19 -6.97 -9.47
N ASP A 119 16.30 -6.19 -10.12
CA ASP A 119 16.60 -4.84 -10.56
C ASP A 119 16.95 -3.88 -9.44
N LEU A 120 17.93 -3.04 -9.73
CA LEU A 120 18.41 -1.92 -8.91
C LEU A 120 17.24 -1.02 -8.46
N TYR A 121 16.26 -0.79 -9.34
CA TYR A 121 15.05 0.01 -9.10
C TYR A 121 14.22 -0.45 -7.89
N ARG A 122 14.22 -1.72 -7.60
CA ARG A 122 13.44 -2.27 -6.47
C ARG A 122 14.11 -2.07 -5.14
N LYS A 123 15.42 -2.11 -5.11
CA LYS A 123 16.19 -1.75 -3.91
C LYS A 123 15.99 -0.26 -3.63
N GLU A 124 16.08 0.55 -4.66
CA GLU A 124 15.86 2.00 -4.59
C GLU A 124 14.43 2.35 -4.12
N PHE A 125 13.41 1.69 -4.67
CA PHE A 125 12.02 1.86 -4.24
C PHE A 125 11.82 1.54 -2.76
N ILE A 126 12.34 0.41 -2.28
CA ILE A 126 12.26 0.02 -0.85
C ILE A 126 13.01 1.01 0.03
N THR A 127 14.20 1.43 -0.40
CA THR A 127 14.98 2.42 0.34
C THR A 127 14.22 3.74 0.46
N LYS A 128 13.67 4.25 -0.63
CA LYS A 128 12.85 5.48 -0.61
C LYS A 128 11.61 5.34 0.27
N LEU A 129 10.89 4.21 0.22
CA LEU A 129 9.79 3.94 1.14
C LEU A 129 10.23 3.93 2.61
N ALA A 130 11.38 3.30 2.88
CA ALA A 130 11.93 3.25 4.24
C ALA A 130 12.33 4.65 4.73
N ASP A 131 12.76 5.54 3.85
CA ASP A 131 13.19 6.89 4.21
C ASP A 131 12.02 7.84 4.48
N ILE A 132 10.94 7.74 3.71
CA ILE A 132 9.81 8.67 3.80
C ILE A 132 8.82 8.35 4.91
N ALA A 133 8.67 7.09 5.30
CA ALA A 133 7.70 6.69 6.32
C ALA A 133 8.30 6.75 7.72
N ASP A 134 7.54 7.25 8.69
CA ASP A 134 7.93 7.29 10.11
C ASP A 134 7.49 6.02 10.84
N VAL A 135 6.36 5.45 10.40
CA VAL A 135 5.76 4.25 11.00
C VAL A 135 5.42 3.25 9.90
N TYR A 136 5.79 2.00 10.10
CA TYR A 136 5.34 0.88 9.28
C TYR A 136 4.26 0.09 10.03
N ILE A 137 3.12 -0.13 9.39
CA ILE A 137 2.02 -0.93 9.94
C ILE A 137 1.79 -2.14 9.04
N ASN A 138 1.99 -3.33 9.58
CA ASN A 138 1.70 -4.57 8.86
C ASN A 138 0.27 -5.05 9.14
N CYS A 139 -0.61 -4.93 8.16
CA CYS A 139 -1.98 -5.46 8.19
C CYS A 139 -2.15 -6.68 7.26
N ALA A 140 -1.06 -7.18 6.67
CA ALA A 140 -1.10 -8.22 5.63
C ALA A 140 -1.06 -9.62 6.23
N PHE A 141 -2.05 -10.03 7.03
CA PHE A 141 -2.13 -11.37 7.65
C PHE A 141 -1.86 -12.50 6.64
N GLY A 142 -2.57 -12.53 5.52
CA GLY A 142 -2.41 -13.57 4.50
C GLY A 142 -1.04 -13.63 3.79
N CYS A 143 -0.16 -12.67 4.06
CA CYS A 143 1.21 -12.59 3.53
C CYS A 143 2.28 -12.58 4.62
N SER A 144 1.93 -12.55 5.90
CA SER A 144 2.86 -12.42 7.03
C SER A 144 3.91 -13.52 7.07
N HIS A 145 3.54 -14.74 6.64
CA HIS A 145 4.44 -15.89 6.54
C HIS A 145 5.41 -15.84 5.34
N ARG A 146 5.27 -14.86 4.45
CA ARG A 146 6.06 -14.78 3.22
C ARG A 146 7.28 -13.89 3.41
N ILE A 147 8.43 -14.38 2.96
CA ILE A 147 9.65 -13.59 2.89
C ILE A 147 9.60 -12.73 1.63
N THR A 148 8.82 -11.66 1.67
CA THR A 148 8.77 -10.65 0.59
C THR A 148 9.48 -9.38 1.02
N LYS A 149 9.95 -8.61 0.04
CA LYS A 149 10.68 -7.36 0.32
C LYS A 149 9.84 -6.36 1.12
N SER A 150 8.53 -6.29 0.87
CA SER A 150 7.61 -5.39 1.57
C SER A 150 7.29 -5.85 3.00
N ILE A 151 7.31 -7.16 3.28
CA ILE A 151 6.94 -7.71 4.59
C ILE A 151 8.17 -7.92 5.50
N LYS A 152 9.34 -8.19 4.91
CA LYS A 152 10.57 -8.46 5.67
C LYS A 152 11.60 -7.33 5.52
N LEU A 153 12.02 -7.01 4.29
CA LEU A 153 13.12 -6.08 4.06
C LEU A 153 12.76 -4.64 4.45
N LEU A 154 11.60 -4.14 4.02
CA LEU A 154 11.16 -2.78 4.33
C LEU A 154 11.11 -2.52 5.85
N PRO A 155 10.41 -3.31 6.68
CA PRO A 155 10.41 -3.07 8.11
C PRO A 155 11.79 -3.27 8.76
N GLN A 156 12.65 -4.15 8.25
CA GLN A 156 14.03 -4.28 8.73
C GLN A 156 14.85 -3.01 8.47
N MET A 157 14.74 -2.43 7.26
CA MET A 157 15.42 -1.18 6.91
C MET A 157 14.88 -0.01 7.76
N MET A 158 13.57 0.10 7.91
CA MET A 158 12.97 1.14 8.73
C MET A 158 13.40 1.03 10.21
N ARG A 159 13.46 -0.19 10.75
CA ARG A 159 13.96 -0.42 12.11
C ARG A 159 15.43 -0.01 12.25
N ALA A 160 16.27 -0.35 11.27
CA ALA A 160 17.68 0.07 11.25
C ALA A 160 17.82 1.60 11.21
N ASN A 161 16.88 2.31 10.61
CA ASN A 161 16.81 3.77 10.58
C ASN A 161 16.10 4.37 11.83
N GLY A 162 15.89 3.59 12.90
CA GLY A 162 15.27 4.04 14.15
C GLY A 162 13.76 4.29 14.08
N LYS A 163 13.08 3.85 13.01
CA LYS A 163 11.65 4.08 12.79
C LYS A 163 10.77 3.02 13.46
N LYS A 164 9.51 3.36 13.70
CA LYS A 164 8.56 2.49 14.41
C LYS A 164 7.99 1.41 13.48
N ILE A 165 7.96 0.17 13.98
CA ILE A 165 7.35 -0.97 13.31
C ILE A 165 6.27 -1.54 14.21
N VAL A 166 5.04 -1.59 13.72
CA VAL A 166 3.89 -2.10 14.48
C VAL A 166 3.13 -3.14 13.66
N SER A 167 2.50 -4.06 14.34
CA SER A 167 1.53 -4.97 13.74
C SER A 167 0.18 -4.29 13.72
N GLY A 168 -0.50 -4.31 12.59
CA GLY A 168 -1.89 -3.89 12.52
C GLY A 168 -2.81 -4.88 13.22
N VAL A 169 -3.98 -4.44 13.62
CA VAL A 169 -4.94 -5.25 14.41
C VAL A 169 -5.29 -6.57 13.73
N LEU A 170 -5.33 -6.62 12.40
CA LEU A 170 -5.60 -7.83 11.62
C LEU A 170 -4.57 -8.97 11.81
N LEU A 171 -3.46 -8.73 12.48
CA LEU A 171 -2.46 -9.77 12.79
C LEU A 171 -2.66 -10.41 14.17
N TYR A 172 -3.55 -9.87 15.00
CA TYR A 172 -3.81 -10.37 16.35
C TYR A 172 -5.08 -11.23 16.46
N GLU A 173 -5.80 -11.39 15.37
CA GLU A 173 -6.99 -12.24 15.25
C GLU A 173 -6.65 -13.60 14.60
#